data_71986c5d40b6047c44d9abafc5ae1631
#
_entry.id   71986c5d40b6047c44d9abafc5ae1631
#
_cell.length_a   1.000
_cell.length_b   1.000
_cell.length_c   1.000
_cell.angle_alpha   90.00
_cell.angle_beta   90.00
_cell.angle_gamma   90.00
#
_symmetry.space_group_name_H-M   'P 1'
#
loop_
_entity.id
_entity.type
_entity.pdbx_description
1 polymer ?
#
loop_
_entity_poly.entity_id
_entity_poly.type
_entity_poly.pdbx_seq_one_letter_code
_entity_poly.pdbx_strand_id
1 'polypeptide(L)'
;MAERKAEALKIIEEGLKELESAKGSVTVGVQKLSRAAKLLNEDEIVAWSEIQLGSTRYVSALQDFSEKIDEEYKKEEKPQNMDDPKFKKNLDKLKELSIPLSEIPELHRFKSIKATGGYHSVEFIEERYAFITKLKQFTDHVYNLTDLKRHLQYIRKKALDYLTELDTKLRFSGTITSSFDILKNAVDDRLLDLDPEIAEQLMLAFKSVSSDSKEEWSQALATCRRLLESLADKLYPATEENIKGRTFKQNQYINRIWRFMDVSIESKSNKEMAKAHVDYLGSWLSADYSLACKGVHAEVNQLEATKAIFHIYLMLADLLDYLDPSAVSKNTKPHITEVSLD
;
A
#
# COMPACT_ATOMS: atom_id res chain seq x y z
N MET A 1 -10.09 -8.20 -1.99
CA MET A 1 -8.86 -7.74 -1.28
C MET A 1 -9.16 -7.33 0.17
N ALA A 2 -10.20 -6.54 0.45
CA ALA A 2 -10.58 -6.12 1.81
C ALA A 2 -10.86 -7.31 2.76
N GLU A 3 -11.58 -8.33 2.29
CA GLU A 3 -11.90 -9.53 3.08
C GLU A 3 -10.64 -10.32 3.51
N ARG A 4 -9.66 -10.47 2.61
CA ARG A 4 -8.37 -11.12 2.93
C ARG A 4 -7.59 -10.35 3.99
N LYS A 5 -7.60 -9.01 3.95
CA LYS A 5 -6.96 -8.16 4.96
C LYS A 5 -7.64 -8.28 6.32
N ALA A 6 -8.98 -8.29 6.35
CA ALA A 6 -9.74 -8.47 7.58
C ALA A 6 -9.51 -9.85 8.22
N GLU A 7 -9.46 -10.92 7.40
CA GLU A 7 -9.12 -12.27 7.87
C GLU A 7 -7.68 -12.31 8.42
N ALA A 8 -6.72 -11.71 7.72
CA ALA A 8 -5.33 -11.64 8.17
C ALA A 8 -5.21 -10.92 9.52
N LEU A 9 -5.89 -9.78 9.68
CA LEU A 9 -5.87 -9.01 10.94
C LEU A 9 -6.40 -9.85 12.12
N LYS A 10 -7.50 -10.58 11.93
CA LYS A 10 -8.03 -11.48 12.96
C LYS A 10 -7.02 -12.57 13.36
N ILE A 11 -6.36 -13.19 12.38
CA ILE A 11 -5.34 -14.23 12.63
C ILE A 11 -4.14 -13.64 13.37
N ILE A 12 -3.71 -12.42 13.02
CA ILE A 12 -2.62 -11.70 13.68
C ILE A 12 -2.98 -11.45 15.15
N GLU A 13 -4.18 -10.93 15.45
CA GLU A 13 -4.65 -10.71 16.81
C GLU A 13 -4.67 -12.00 17.64
N GLU A 14 -5.13 -13.10 17.04
CA GLU A 14 -5.12 -14.42 17.69
C GLU A 14 -3.66 -14.90 17.96
N GLY A 15 -2.75 -14.68 17.01
CA GLY A 15 -1.34 -15.03 17.15
C GLY A 15 -0.62 -14.21 18.23
N LEU A 16 -0.85 -12.90 18.27
CA LEU A 16 -0.33 -12.01 19.32
C LEU A 16 -0.81 -12.46 20.69
N LYS A 17 -2.12 -12.67 20.87
CA LYS A 17 -2.70 -13.13 22.12
C LYS A 17 -2.10 -14.45 22.59
N GLU A 18 -1.84 -15.39 21.68
CA GLU A 18 -1.24 -16.68 21.99
C GLU A 18 0.21 -16.51 22.46
N LEU A 19 1.02 -15.73 21.73
CA LEU A 19 2.44 -15.54 22.07
C LEU A 19 2.68 -14.63 23.27
N GLU A 20 1.79 -13.68 23.56
CA GLU A 20 1.86 -12.83 24.77
C GLU A 20 1.47 -13.59 26.04
N SER A 21 0.68 -14.64 25.90
CA SER A 21 0.29 -15.47 27.04
C SER A 21 1.49 -16.26 27.59
N ALA A 22 1.67 -16.21 28.92
CA ALA A 22 2.72 -17.00 29.59
C ALA A 22 2.55 -18.52 29.41
N LYS A 23 1.32 -18.98 29.13
CA LYS A 23 0.99 -20.39 28.88
C LYS A 23 0.70 -20.68 27.42
N GLY A 24 0.82 -19.68 26.54
CA GLY A 24 0.53 -19.85 25.13
C GLY A 24 1.62 -20.63 24.40
N SER A 25 1.20 -21.39 23.40
CA SER A 25 2.08 -22.22 22.58
C SER A 25 2.83 -21.38 21.54
N VAL A 26 4.15 -21.56 21.49
CA VAL A 26 4.99 -20.94 20.46
C VAL A 26 4.65 -21.53 19.08
N THR A 27 4.38 -22.84 19.04
CA THR A 27 3.97 -23.54 17.81
C THR A 27 2.72 -22.92 17.21
N VAL A 28 1.66 -22.75 18.00
CA VAL A 28 0.40 -22.12 17.52
C VAL A 28 0.63 -20.70 17.05
N GLY A 29 1.43 -19.92 17.78
CA GLY A 29 1.77 -18.56 17.37
C GLY A 29 2.47 -18.49 16.01
N VAL A 30 3.46 -19.37 15.76
CA VAL A 30 4.16 -19.45 14.47
C VAL A 30 3.25 -19.95 13.34
N GLN A 31 2.32 -20.88 13.62
CA GLN A 31 1.32 -21.31 12.64
C GLN A 31 0.39 -20.15 12.23
N LYS A 32 -0.06 -19.34 13.19
CA LYS A 32 -0.87 -18.14 12.92
C LYS A 32 -0.07 -17.12 12.10
N LEU A 33 1.21 -16.88 12.44
CA LEU A 33 2.09 -16.01 11.67
C LEU A 33 2.24 -16.48 10.22
N SER A 34 2.55 -17.77 10.00
CA SER A 34 2.68 -18.34 8.65
C SER A 34 1.39 -18.14 7.83
N ARG A 35 0.21 -18.38 8.45
CA ARG A 35 -1.08 -18.20 7.77
C ARG A 35 -1.34 -16.75 7.42
N ALA A 36 -1.10 -15.82 8.35
CA ALA A 36 -1.28 -14.39 8.11
C ALA A 36 -0.34 -13.88 7.01
N ALA A 37 0.94 -14.25 7.06
CA ALA A 37 1.95 -13.88 6.07
C ALA A 37 1.58 -14.39 4.66
N LYS A 38 1.06 -15.61 4.53
CA LYS A 38 0.55 -16.16 3.24
C LYS A 38 -0.63 -15.36 2.69
N LEU A 39 -1.56 -14.93 3.55
CA LEU A 39 -2.68 -14.08 3.13
C LEU A 39 -2.24 -12.70 2.64
N LEU A 40 -1.13 -12.20 3.17
CA LEU A 40 -0.59 -10.88 2.87
C LEU A 40 0.51 -10.90 1.79
N ASN A 41 0.92 -12.08 1.30
CA ASN A 41 2.04 -12.29 0.37
C ASN A 41 3.38 -11.75 0.92
N GLU A 42 3.63 -11.94 2.21
CA GLU A 42 4.89 -11.56 2.88
C GLU A 42 5.85 -12.77 2.85
N ASP A 43 6.46 -13.01 1.71
CA ASP A 43 7.21 -14.24 1.39
C ASP A 43 8.39 -14.50 2.33
N GLU A 44 9.10 -13.47 2.79
CA GLU A 44 10.21 -13.62 3.76
C GLU A 44 9.72 -14.13 5.12
N ILE A 45 8.59 -13.61 5.59
CA ILE A 45 7.97 -14.05 6.85
C ILE A 45 7.43 -15.47 6.71
N VAL A 46 6.86 -15.81 5.54
CA VAL A 46 6.47 -17.18 5.22
C VAL A 46 7.68 -18.10 5.31
N ALA A 47 8.78 -17.77 4.63
CA ALA A 47 9.98 -18.60 4.62
C ALA A 47 10.56 -18.82 6.04
N TRP A 48 10.67 -17.73 6.82
CA TRP A 48 11.12 -17.83 8.21
C TRP A 48 10.20 -18.75 9.05
N SER A 49 8.89 -18.56 8.92
CA SER A 49 7.90 -19.37 9.65
C SER A 49 7.94 -20.84 9.27
N GLU A 50 8.07 -21.14 7.96
CA GLU A 50 8.16 -22.51 7.44
C GLU A 50 9.43 -23.23 7.93
N ILE A 51 10.56 -22.52 8.07
CA ILE A 51 11.76 -23.06 8.72
C ILE A 51 11.47 -23.45 10.17
N GLN A 52 10.76 -22.60 10.93
CA GLN A 52 10.43 -22.92 12.32
C GLN A 52 9.42 -24.08 12.43
N LEU A 53 8.50 -24.18 11.49
CA LEU A 53 7.52 -25.29 11.43
C LEU A 53 8.12 -26.61 10.91
N GLY A 54 9.39 -26.61 10.47
CA GLY A 54 10.09 -27.81 10.04
C GLY A 54 9.74 -28.25 8.59
N SER A 55 9.30 -27.32 7.76
CA SER A 55 9.02 -27.59 6.33
C SER A 55 10.29 -28.05 5.62
N THR A 56 10.30 -29.29 5.11
CA THR A 56 11.47 -29.95 4.51
C THR A 56 12.12 -29.10 3.42
N ARG A 57 11.31 -28.45 2.58
CA ARG A 57 11.78 -27.61 1.46
C ARG A 57 12.69 -26.47 1.95
N TYR A 58 12.27 -25.77 3.00
CA TYR A 58 13.00 -24.63 3.56
C TYR A 58 14.14 -25.06 4.46
N VAL A 59 13.91 -26.07 5.29
CA VAL A 59 14.90 -26.61 6.21
C VAL A 59 16.08 -27.21 5.46
N SER A 60 15.87 -28.01 4.38
CA SER A 60 16.97 -28.55 3.59
C SER A 60 17.82 -27.48 2.94
N ALA A 61 17.18 -26.41 2.41
CA ALA A 61 17.92 -25.32 1.79
C ALA A 61 18.81 -24.58 2.80
N LEU A 62 18.29 -24.33 4.00
CA LEU A 62 19.06 -23.73 5.10
C LEU A 62 20.20 -24.65 5.56
N GLN A 63 19.93 -25.95 5.69
CA GLN A 63 20.91 -26.95 6.12
C GLN A 63 22.06 -27.06 5.11
N ASP A 64 21.75 -27.23 3.81
CA ASP A 64 22.74 -27.28 2.74
C ASP A 64 23.67 -26.06 2.74
N PHE A 65 23.11 -24.87 3.02
CA PHE A 65 23.88 -23.63 3.11
C PHE A 65 24.72 -23.57 4.38
N SER A 66 24.16 -23.94 5.54
CA SER A 66 24.84 -23.95 6.83
C SER A 66 26.02 -24.92 6.86
N GLU A 67 25.83 -26.14 6.33
CA GLU A 67 26.90 -27.14 6.23
C GLU A 67 28.07 -26.62 5.39
N LYS A 68 27.76 -25.88 4.31
CA LYS A 68 28.78 -25.28 3.47
C LYS A 68 29.57 -24.17 4.18
N ILE A 69 28.88 -23.35 4.96
CA ILE A 69 29.54 -22.35 5.82
C ILE A 69 30.47 -23.04 6.80
N ASP A 70 30.01 -24.09 7.50
CA ASP A 70 30.81 -24.80 8.47
C ASP A 70 32.04 -25.52 7.87
N GLU A 71 31.92 -26.02 6.62
CA GLU A 71 33.05 -26.59 5.88
C GLU A 71 34.11 -25.53 5.55
N GLU A 72 33.70 -24.33 5.12
CA GLU A 72 34.63 -23.24 4.81
C GLU A 72 35.32 -22.67 6.06
N TYR A 73 34.62 -22.58 7.21
CA TYR A 73 35.21 -22.16 8.49
C TYR A 73 36.22 -23.16 9.05
N LYS A 74 36.12 -24.44 8.72
CA LYS A 74 37.08 -25.48 9.15
C LYS A 74 38.37 -25.49 8.31
N LYS A 75 38.38 -24.87 7.15
CA LYS A 75 39.57 -24.68 6.35
C LYS A 75 40.32 -23.48 6.89
N GLU A 76 41.46 -23.70 7.55
CA GLU A 76 42.31 -22.67 8.17
C GLU A 76 42.87 -21.62 7.20
N GLU A 77 42.62 -21.74 5.89
CA GLU A 77 43.02 -20.81 4.85
C GLU A 77 41.88 -19.88 4.47
N LYS A 78 42.07 -18.61 4.82
CA LYS A 78 41.29 -17.40 4.48
C LYS A 78 39.79 -17.62 4.13
N PRO A 79 38.87 -17.00 4.88
CA PRO A 79 37.45 -17.18 4.67
C PRO A 79 37.02 -16.64 3.30
N GLN A 80 36.18 -17.40 2.64
CA GLN A 80 35.24 -16.99 1.62
C GLN A 80 35.80 -16.75 0.21
N ASN A 81 35.88 -17.82 -0.54
CA ASN A 81 35.66 -17.67 -1.97
C ASN A 81 34.13 -17.64 -2.20
N MET A 82 33.52 -16.44 -2.10
CA MET A 82 32.11 -16.23 -2.48
C MET A 82 31.82 -16.58 -3.94
N ASP A 83 32.86 -16.77 -4.75
CA ASP A 83 32.81 -17.22 -6.13
C ASP A 83 32.76 -18.73 -6.29
N ASP A 84 32.79 -19.53 -5.19
CA ASP A 84 32.57 -20.98 -5.28
C ASP A 84 31.19 -21.25 -5.90
N PRO A 85 31.11 -21.97 -7.04
CA PRO A 85 29.85 -22.25 -7.70
C PRO A 85 28.82 -22.97 -6.82
N LYS A 86 29.27 -23.77 -5.84
CA LYS A 86 28.38 -24.46 -4.89
C LYS A 86 27.82 -23.48 -3.87
N PHE A 87 28.64 -22.57 -3.34
CA PHE A 87 28.17 -21.53 -2.42
C PHE A 87 27.13 -20.63 -3.10
N LYS A 88 27.42 -20.18 -4.32
CA LYS A 88 26.52 -19.36 -5.12
C LYS A 88 25.19 -20.08 -5.39
N LYS A 89 25.24 -21.35 -5.77
CA LYS A 89 24.02 -22.19 -5.98
C LYS A 89 23.16 -22.28 -4.73
N ASN A 90 23.76 -22.50 -3.55
CA ASN A 90 23.01 -22.56 -2.29
C ASN A 90 22.42 -21.20 -1.91
N LEU A 91 23.17 -20.12 -2.14
CA LEU A 91 22.67 -18.74 -1.93
C LEU A 91 21.49 -18.39 -2.85
N ASP A 92 21.59 -18.77 -4.12
CA ASP A 92 20.51 -18.54 -5.10
C ASP A 92 19.25 -19.34 -4.69
N LYS A 93 19.41 -20.57 -4.17
CA LYS A 93 18.30 -21.37 -3.65
C LYS A 93 17.62 -20.72 -2.43
N LEU A 94 18.39 -20.09 -1.53
CA LEU A 94 17.82 -19.33 -0.41
C LEU A 94 17.01 -18.12 -0.91
N LYS A 95 17.53 -17.38 -1.89
CA LYS A 95 16.83 -16.24 -2.50
C LYS A 95 15.55 -16.68 -3.22
N GLU A 96 15.60 -17.76 -4.00
CA GLU A 96 14.42 -18.34 -4.67
C GLU A 96 13.30 -18.69 -3.68
N LEU A 97 13.67 -19.13 -2.49
CA LEU A 97 12.74 -19.44 -1.41
C LEU A 97 12.39 -18.23 -0.54
N SER A 98 12.84 -17.05 -0.88
CA SER A 98 12.66 -15.81 -0.09
C SER A 98 13.14 -15.95 1.36
N ILE A 99 14.16 -16.79 1.62
CA ILE A 99 14.73 -16.89 2.97
C ILE A 99 15.53 -15.62 3.25
N PRO A 100 15.17 -14.86 4.31
CA PRO A 100 15.79 -13.57 4.57
C PRO A 100 17.25 -13.74 4.97
N LEU A 101 18.16 -13.20 4.15
CA LEU A 101 19.61 -13.35 4.36
C LEU A 101 20.07 -12.72 5.68
N SER A 102 19.40 -11.67 6.13
CA SER A 102 19.64 -11.02 7.42
C SER A 102 19.40 -11.94 8.63
N GLU A 103 18.54 -12.93 8.48
CA GLU A 103 18.20 -13.89 9.53
C GLU A 103 19.12 -15.10 9.57
N ILE A 104 19.93 -15.32 8.54
CA ILE A 104 20.81 -16.49 8.44
C ILE A 104 21.72 -16.65 9.65
N PRO A 105 22.40 -15.62 10.17
CA PRO A 105 23.29 -15.79 11.33
C PRO A 105 22.57 -16.34 12.57
N GLU A 106 21.36 -15.87 12.85
CA GLU A 106 20.57 -16.35 13.98
C GLU A 106 19.96 -17.72 13.73
N LEU A 107 19.44 -17.96 12.51
CA LEU A 107 18.94 -19.27 12.11
C LEU A 107 20.04 -20.33 12.19
N HIS A 108 21.23 -20.05 11.68
CA HIS A 108 22.39 -20.94 11.77
C HIS A 108 22.77 -21.21 13.24
N ARG A 109 22.85 -20.17 14.07
CA ARG A 109 23.18 -20.28 15.49
C ARG A 109 22.28 -21.24 16.25
N PHE A 110 20.98 -21.27 15.97
CA PHE A 110 20.04 -22.13 16.68
C PHE A 110 19.80 -23.46 15.96
N LYS A 111 19.76 -23.48 14.63
CA LYS A 111 19.41 -24.68 13.86
C LYS A 111 20.59 -25.63 13.66
N SER A 112 21.83 -25.15 13.61
CA SER A 112 23.00 -26.03 13.47
C SER A 112 23.35 -26.80 14.74
N ILE A 113 22.88 -26.37 15.92
CA ILE A 113 23.23 -26.95 17.21
C ILE A 113 22.16 -27.95 17.68
N LYS A 114 22.52 -29.21 17.81
CA LYS A 114 21.59 -30.27 18.22
C LYS A 114 20.99 -30.04 19.63
N ALA A 115 21.79 -29.54 20.57
CA ALA A 115 21.35 -29.26 21.94
C ALA A 115 20.19 -28.23 22.04
N THR A 116 20.05 -27.36 21.05
CA THR A 116 18.96 -26.36 20.94
C THR A 116 17.71 -26.91 20.26
N GLY A 117 17.71 -28.17 19.83
CA GLY A 117 16.67 -28.78 19.00
C GLY A 117 17.05 -28.88 17.53
N GLY A 118 18.11 -28.20 17.08
CA GLY A 118 18.61 -28.30 15.72
C GLY A 118 17.58 -27.92 14.67
N TYR A 119 17.59 -28.65 13.57
CA TYR A 119 16.67 -28.44 12.44
C TYR A 119 15.23 -29.00 12.66
N HIS A 120 14.92 -29.51 13.87
CA HIS A 120 13.57 -29.93 14.19
C HIS A 120 12.57 -28.76 14.22
N SER A 121 11.28 -29.09 14.09
CA SER A 121 10.19 -28.12 14.18
C SER A 121 10.09 -27.48 15.57
N VAL A 122 9.50 -26.30 15.64
CA VAL A 122 9.20 -25.63 16.92
C VAL A 122 8.30 -26.49 17.80
N GLU A 123 7.39 -27.27 17.23
CA GLU A 123 6.53 -28.23 17.92
C GLU A 123 7.38 -29.28 18.68
N PHE A 124 8.31 -29.92 17.98
CA PHE A 124 9.23 -30.88 18.60
C PHE A 124 10.03 -30.24 19.73
N ILE A 125 10.55 -29.03 19.53
CA ILE A 125 11.33 -28.29 20.52
C ILE A 125 10.49 -27.98 21.76
N GLU A 126 9.24 -27.55 21.58
CA GLU A 126 8.28 -27.22 22.63
C GLU A 126 7.89 -28.47 23.44
N GLU A 127 7.58 -29.57 22.77
CA GLU A 127 7.30 -30.86 23.42
C GLU A 127 8.50 -31.41 24.16
N ARG A 128 9.72 -31.34 23.57
CA ARG A 128 10.94 -31.81 24.20
C ARG A 128 11.29 -31.00 25.45
N TYR A 129 11.15 -29.69 25.39
CA TYR A 129 11.30 -28.80 26.53
C TYR A 129 10.32 -29.16 27.65
N ALA A 130 9.05 -29.34 27.34
CA ALA A 130 8.02 -29.70 28.30
C ALA A 130 8.26 -31.08 28.93
N PHE A 131 8.73 -32.04 28.12
CA PHE A 131 9.09 -33.40 28.60
C PHE A 131 10.24 -33.36 29.59
N ILE A 132 11.37 -32.74 29.23
CA ILE A 132 12.55 -32.67 30.10
C ILE A 132 12.24 -31.89 31.38
N THR A 133 11.44 -30.83 31.32
CA THR A 133 11.04 -30.04 32.49
C THR A 133 10.23 -30.87 33.51
N LYS A 134 9.46 -31.86 33.05
CA LYS A 134 8.72 -32.79 33.94
C LYS A 134 9.58 -33.85 34.63
N LEU A 135 10.74 -34.17 34.06
CA LEU A 135 11.64 -35.20 34.54
C LEU A 135 12.60 -34.61 35.60
N LYS A 136 12.20 -34.65 36.88
CA LYS A 136 12.90 -34.00 38.01
C LYS A 136 14.37 -34.44 38.24
N GLN A 137 14.85 -35.54 37.65
CA GLN A 137 16.20 -36.09 37.87
C GLN A 137 16.87 -36.66 36.60
N PHE A 138 16.37 -36.35 35.42
CA PHE A 138 16.87 -36.87 34.16
C PHE A 138 17.75 -35.86 33.43
N THR A 139 18.98 -36.22 33.16
CA THR A 139 19.84 -35.46 32.23
C THR A 139 19.69 -36.05 30.84
N ASP A 140 19.19 -35.24 29.92
CA ASP A 140 19.20 -35.60 28.49
C ASP A 140 20.61 -35.33 27.96
N HIS A 141 21.26 -36.37 27.41
CA HIS A 141 22.62 -36.27 26.88
C HIS A 141 22.68 -35.57 25.51
N VAL A 142 21.53 -35.35 24.85
CA VAL A 142 21.44 -34.76 23.51
C VAL A 142 20.92 -33.33 23.55
N TYR A 143 19.91 -33.09 24.38
CA TYR A 143 19.22 -31.81 24.44
C TYR A 143 19.44 -31.10 25.76
N ASN A 144 19.78 -29.82 25.71
CA ASN A 144 19.99 -29.00 26.90
C ASN A 144 18.76 -28.16 27.20
N LEU A 145 18.19 -28.28 28.40
CA LEU A 145 16.98 -27.55 28.81
C LEU A 145 17.13 -26.04 28.68
N THR A 146 18.29 -25.49 29.04
CA THR A 146 18.56 -24.05 28.93
C THR A 146 18.61 -23.59 27.47
N ASP A 147 19.23 -24.41 26.61
CA ASP A 147 19.38 -24.09 25.19
C ASP A 147 18.05 -24.24 24.43
N LEU A 148 17.24 -25.26 24.73
CA LEU A 148 15.87 -25.38 24.22
C LEU A 148 15.02 -24.17 24.63
N LYS A 149 15.08 -23.77 25.90
CA LYS A 149 14.36 -22.58 26.38
C LYS A 149 14.78 -21.30 25.65
N ARG A 150 16.09 -21.12 25.46
CA ARG A 150 16.66 -19.97 24.75
C ARG A 150 16.18 -19.93 23.28
N HIS A 151 16.15 -21.08 22.63
CA HIS A 151 15.65 -21.19 21.26
C HIS A 151 14.15 -20.88 21.17
N LEU A 152 13.33 -21.44 22.07
CA LEU A 152 11.89 -21.11 22.13
C LEU A 152 11.64 -19.62 22.41
N GLN A 153 12.43 -19.01 23.28
CA GLN A 153 12.33 -17.57 23.54
C GLN A 153 12.70 -16.73 22.32
N TYR A 154 13.73 -17.13 21.56
CA TYR A 154 14.07 -16.49 20.28
C TYR A 154 12.93 -16.61 19.30
N ILE A 155 12.39 -17.81 19.07
CA ILE A 155 11.28 -18.03 18.13
C ILE A 155 10.05 -17.20 18.54
N ARG A 156 9.68 -17.23 19.84
CA ARG A 156 8.56 -16.47 20.39
C ARG A 156 8.73 -14.97 20.14
N LYS A 157 9.89 -14.43 20.49
CA LYS A 157 10.16 -13.00 20.29
C LYS A 157 10.08 -12.59 18.83
N LYS A 158 10.76 -13.34 17.95
CA LYS A 158 10.79 -13.03 16.53
C LYS A 158 9.40 -13.11 15.87
N ALA A 159 8.60 -14.11 16.26
CA ALA A 159 7.22 -14.24 15.79
C ALA A 159 6.34 -13.08 16.28
N LEU A 160 6.53 -12.62 17.54
CA LEU A 160 5.86 -11.42 18.06
C LEU A 160 6.26 -10.17 17.26
N ASP A 161 7.56 -9.98 16.98
CA ASP A 161 8.06 -8.84 16.23
C ASP A 161 7.41 -8.79 14.83
N TYR A 162 7.38 -9.92 14.12
CA TYR A 162 6.72 -10.02 12.81
C TYR A 162 5.19 -9.78 12.86
N LEU A 163 4.49 -10.38 13.83
CA LEU A 163 3.05 -10.16 13.98
C LEU A 163 2.74 -8.69 14.30
N THR A 164 3.54 -8.05 15.15
CA THR A 164 3.40 -6.62 15.48
C THR A 164 3.65 -5.74 14.26
N GLU A 165 4.64 -6.06 13.45
CA GLU A 165 4.93 -5.36 12.20
C GLU A 165 3.74 -5.47 11.23
N LEU A 166 3.19 -6.68 11.03
CA LEU A 166 2.04 -6.92 10.16
C LEU A 166 0.78 -6.21 10.68
N ASP A 167 0.52 -6.25 11.99
CA ASP A 167 -0.58 -5.53 12.62
C ASP A 167 -0.50 -4.03 12.34
N THR A 168 0.67 -3.44 12.60
CA THR A 168 0.93 -2.02 12.37
C THR A 168 0.73 -1.63 10.90
N LYS A 169 1.29 -2.39 9.96
CA LYS A 169 1.12 -2.17 8.51
C LYS A 169 -0.35 -2.20 8.11
N LEU A 170 -1.11 -3.19 8.58
CA LEU A 170 -2.52 -3.34 8.23
C LEU A 170 -3.39 -2.24 8.82
N ARG A 171 -3.22 -1.90 10.10
CA ARG A 171 -3.98 -0.83 10.75
C ARG A 171 -3.69 0.52 10.12
N PHE A 172 -2.41 0.82 9.84
CA PHE A 172 -2.04 2.05 9.13
C PHE A 172 -2.70 2.14 7.75
N SER A 173 -2.61 1.07 6.94
CA SER A 173 -3.25 1.05 5.62
C SER A 173 -4.77 1.13 5.70
N GLY A 174 -5.39 0.52 6.71
CA GLY A 174 -6.83 0.59 6.96
C GLY A 174 -7.29 2.00 7.32
N THR A 175 -6.55 2.70 8.18
CA THR A 175 -6.85 4.09 8.57
C THR A 175 -6.82 5.04 7.38
N ILE A 176 -5.79 4.93 6.52
CA ILE A 176 -5.70 5.76 5.30
C ILE A 176 -6.86 5.45 4.35
N THR A 177 -7.18 4.17 4.13
CA THR A 177 -8.30 3.77 3.27
C THR A 177 -9.61 4.34 3.79
N SER A 178 -9.90 4.21 5.09
CA SER A 178 -11.12 4.75 5.70
C SER A 178 -11.22 6.27 5.57
N SER A 179 -10.11 6.99 5.72
CA SER A 179 -10.09 8.45 5.55
C SER A 179 -10.36 8.86 4.10
N PHE A 180 -9.82 8.11 3.14
CA PHE A 180 -10.11 8.33 1.73
C PHE A 180 -11.56 7.98 1.37
N ASP A 181 -12.12 6.91 1.96
CA ASP A 181 -13.52 6.53 1.75
C ASP A 181 -14.51 7.61 2.24
N ILE A 182 -14.18 8.32 3.32
CA ILE A 182 -14.97 9.48 3.79
C ILE A 182 -15.00 10.56 2.72
N LEU A 183 -13.82 10.95 2.20
CA LEU A 183 -13.72 11.96 1.15
C LEU A 183 -14.45 11.51 -0.13
N LYS A 184 -14.22 10.25 -0.52
CA LYS A 184 -14.84 9.64 -1.69
C LYS A 184 -16.37 9.71 -1.63
N ASN A 185 -16.95 9.25 -0.54
CA ASN A 185 -18.41 9.24 -0.38
C ASN A 185 -18.99 10.66 -0.42
N ALA A 186 -18.32 11.62 0.24
CA ALA A 186 -18.74 13.01 0.23
C ALA A 186 -18.72 13.64 -1.18
N VAL A 187 -17.74 13.27 -2.01
CA VAL A 187 -17.63 13.77 -3.39
C VAL A 187 -18.62 13.03 -4.30
N ASP A 188 -18.67 11.69 -4.24
CA ASP A 188 -19.47 10.87 -5.15
C ASP A 188 -20.97 11.20 -5.04
N ASP A 189 -21.53 11.28 -3.85
CA ASP A 189 -22.94 11.57 -3.63
C ASP A 189 -23.32 12.94 -4.18
N ARG A 190 -22.52 13.97 -3.85
CA ARG A 190 -22.77 15.34 -4.34
C ARG A 190 -22.54 15.50 -5.84
N LEU A 191 -21.60 14.77 -6.41
CA LEU A 191 -21.33 14.82 -7.85
C LEU A 191 -22.45 14.16 -8.64
N LEU A 192 -23.02 13.06 -8.14
CA LEU A 192 -24.20 12.41 -8.70
C LEU A 192 -25.41 13.36 -8.68
N ASP A 193 -25.60 14.12 -7.59
CA ASP A 193 -26.68 15.11 -7.48
C ASP A 193 -26.46 16.30 -8.43
N LEU A 194 -25.20 16.71 -8.65
CA LEU A 194 -24.86 17.79 -9.56
C LEU A 194 -25.07 17.39 -11.02
N ASP A 195 -24.43 16.27 -11.42
CA ASP A 195 -24.51 15.76 -12.79
C ASP A 195 -24.02 14.30 -12.88
N PRO A 196 -24.91 13.33 -13.18
CA PRO A 196 -24.54 11.92 -13.30
C PRO A 196 -23.49 11.64 -14.38
N GLU A 197 -23.44 12.41 -15.48
CA GLU A 197 -22.45 12.20 -16.56
C GLU A 197 -21.03 12.57 -16.09
N ILE A 198 -20.90 13.62 -15.29
CA ILE A 198 -19.62 14.02 -14.68
C ILE A 198 -19.15 12.96 -13.68
N ALA A 199 -20.07 12.40 -12.89
CA ALA A 199 -19.78 11.29 -11.97
C ALA A 199 -19.31 10.04 -12.72
N GLU A 200 -19.96 9.70 -13.85
CA GLU A 200 -19.55 8.57 -14.69
C GLU A 200 -18.15 8.78 -15.30
N GLN A 201 -17.83 9.99 -15.76
CA GLN A 201 -16.49 10.32 -16.27
C GLN A 201 -15.42 10.13 -15.20
N LEU A 202 -15.68 10.51 -13.94
CA LEU A 202 -14.76 10.31 -12.84
C LEU A 202 -14.53 8.81 -12.56
N MET A 203 -15.60 8.02 -12.54
CA MET A 203 -15.51 6.56 -12.38
C MET A 203 -14.72 5.90 -13.52
N LEU A 204 -14.91 6.35 -14.76
CA LEU A 204 -14.15 5.86 -15.92
C LEU A 204 -12.66 6.19 -15.80
N ALA A 205 -12.30 7.39 -15.33
CA ALA A 205 -10.92 7.77 -15.09
C ALA A 205 -10.26 6.84 -14.05
N PHE A 206 -10.93 6.55 -12.92
CA PHE A 206 -10.44 5.60 -11.92
C PHE A 206 -10.28 4.18 -12.47
N LYS A 207 -11.23 3.71 -13.27
CA LYS A 207 -11.15 2.40 -13.91
C LYS A 207 -9.94 2.32 -14.85
N SER A 208 -9.72 3.32 -15.66
CA SER A 208 -8.61 3.37 -16.62
C SER A 208 -7.25 3.41 -15.91
N VAL A 209 -7.09 4.18 -14.83
CA VAL A 209 -5.81 4.24 -14.10
C VAL A 209 -5.50 2.97 -13.32
N SER A 210 -6.52 2.17 -12.99
CA SER A 210 -6.35 0.90 -12.27
C SER A 210 -5.90 -0.26 -13.15
N SER A 211 -5.76 -0.05 -14.45
CA SER A 211 -5.23 -1.05 -15.38
C SER A 211 -3.70 -1.02 -15.44
N ASP A 212 -3.13 -2.05 -16.05
CA ASP A 212 -1.67 -2.17 -16.27
C ASP A 212 -1.24 -1.67 -17.67
N SER A 213 -2.09 -0.87 -18.36
CA SER A 213 -1.87 -0.41 -19.74
C SER A 213 -1.54 1.08 -19.80
N LYS A 214 -0.44 1.43 -20.48
CA LYS A 214 -0.02 2.82 -20.71
C LYS A 214 -1.09 3.61 -21.50
N GLU A 215 -1.73 2.97 -22.45
CA GLU A 215 -2.83 3.57 -23.23
C GLU A 215 -4.00 3.94 -22.33
N GLU A 216 -4.33 3.07 -21.36
CA GLU A 216 -5.42 3.36 -20.43
C GLU A 216 -5.06 4.46 -19.42
N TRP A 217 -3.80 4.59 -19.01
CA TRP A 217 -3.37 5.73 -18.19
C TRP A 217 -3.48 7.05 -18.95
N SER A 218 -3.09 7.07 -20.23
CA SER A 218 -3.29 8.22 -21.09
C SER A 218 -4.78 8.54 -21.32
N GLN A 219 -5.60 7.50 -21.45
CA GLN A 219 -7.05 7.64 -21.54
C GLN A 219 -7.67 8.18 -20.24
N ALA A 220 -7.14 7.80 -19.07
CA ALA A 220 -7.56 8.36 -17.79
C ALA A 220 -7.36 9.88 -17.75
N LEU A 221 -6.19 10.38 -18.20
CA LEU A 221 -5.92 11.82 -18.29
C LEU A 221 -6.82 12.56 -19.29
N ALA A 222 -7.06 11.96 -20.44
CA ALA A 222 -8.02 12.52 -21.43
C ALA A 222 -9.43 12.58 -20.85
N THR A 223 -9.84 11.60 -20.05
CA THR A 223 -11.14 11.58 -19.36
C THR A 223 -11.19 12.64 -18.27
N CYS A 224 -10.12 12.85 -17.52
CA CYS A 224 -9.99 13.94 -16.55
C CYS A 224 -10.19 15.32 -17.21
N ARG A 225 -9.61 15.54 -18.39
CA ARG A 225 -9.83 16.79 -19.13
C ARG A 225 -11.29 16.98 -19.50
N ARG A 226 -11.94 15.96 -20.08
CA ARG A 226 -13.36 16.01 -20.44
C ARG A 226 -14.26 16.28 -19.24
N LEU A 227 -13.93 15.68 -18.09
CA LEU A 227 -14.61 15.96 -16.83
C LEU A 227 -14.51 17.44 -16.45
N LEU A 228 -13.34 18.04 -16.53
CA LEU A 228 -13.16 19.48 -16.23
C LEU A 228 -13.90 20.37 -17.24
N GLU A 229 -13.96 20.00 -18.52
CA GLU A 229 -14.75 20.70 -19.55
C GLU A 229 -16.24 20.61 -19.23
N SER A 230 -16.78 19.42 -18.96
CA SER A 230 -18.18 19.21 -18.57
C SER A 230 -18.55 19.96 -17.30
N LEU A 231 -17.65 19.93 -16.30
CA LEU A 231 -17.81 20.68 -15.05
C LEU A 231 -17.88 22.19 -15.30
N ALA A 232 -17.00 22.71 -16.16
CA ALA A 232 -17.01 24.12 -16.53
C ALA A 232 -18.32 24.51 -17.24
N ASP A 233 -18.82 23.65 -18.15
CA ASP A 233 -20.09 23.89 -18.87
C ASP A 233 -21.27 23.94 -17.89
N LYS A 234 -21.24 23.15 -16.86
CA LYS A 234 -22.28 23.12 -15.82
C LYS A 234 -22.22 24.31 -14.87
N LEU A 235 -21.02 24.70 -14.44
CA LEU A 235 -20.82 25.72 -13.40
C LEU A 235 -20.82 27.14 -13.96
N TYR A 236 -20.21 27.36 -15.13
CA TYR A 236 -20.08 28.65 -15.80
C TYR A 236 -20.05 28.43 -17.31
N PRO A 237 -21.22 28.50 -17.98
CA PRO A 237 -21.32 28.35 -19.43
C PRO A 237 -20.41 29.32 -20.18
N ALA A 238 -19.98 28.94 -21.39
CA ALA A 238 -19.11 29.77 -22.21
C ALA A 238 -19.77 31.12 -22.56
N THR A 239 -18.99 32.19 -22.51
CA THR A 239 -19.42 33.57 -22.85
C THR A 239 -18.33 34.27 -23.67
N GLU A 240 -18.72 35.32 -24.41
CA GLU A 240 -17.78 36.20 -25.12
C GLU A 240 -17.23 37.33 -24.24
N GLU A 241 -17.51 37.31 -22.95
CA GLU A 241 -17.04 38.30 -22.02
C GLU A 241 -15.49 38.27 -21.86
N ASN A 242 -14.93 39.44 -21.60
CA ASN A 242 -13.54 39.63 -21.24
C ASN A 242 -13.46 40.41 -19.93
N ILE A 243 -13.05 39.73 -18.87
CA ILE A 243 -12.95 40.32 -17.53
C ILE A 243 -11.47 40.36 -17.12
N LYS A 244 -10.92 41.56 -16.98
CA LYS A 244 -9.53 41.78 -16.60
C LYS A 244 -8.51 41.03 -17.48
N GLY A 245 -8.78 40.94 -18.80
CA GLY A 245 -7.91 40.28 -19.77
C GLY A 245 -8.09 38.75 -19.87
N ARG A 246 -8.99 38.16 -19.10
CA ARG A 246 -9.37 36.75 -19.24
C ARG A 246 -10.63 36.59 -20.04
N THR A 247 -10.63 35.65 -20.99
CA THR A 247 -11.78 35.26 -21.79
C THR A 247 -12.34 33.92 -21.32
N PHE A 248 -13.63 33.67 -21.57
CA PHE A 248 -14.37 32.53 -21.01
C PHE A 248 -15.04 31.70 -22.13
N LYS A 249 -14.29 31.53 -23.24
CA LYS A 249 -14.76 30.74 -24.39
C LYS A 249 -14.83 29.25 -24.06
N GLN A 250 -15.47 28.46 -24.94
CA GLN A 250 -15.67 27.02 -24.74
C GLN A 250 -14.39 26.26 -24.39
N ASN A 251 -13.31 26.53 -25.09
CA ASN A 251 -12.01 25.87 -24.85
C ASN A 251 -11.23 26.40 -23.64
N GLN A 252 -11.79 27.36 -22.91
CA GLN A 252 -11.14 27.98 -21.74
C GLN A 252 -11.81 27.55 -20.44
N TYR A 253 -12.01 26.23 -20.29
CA TYR A 253 -12.71 25.62 -19.18
C TYR A 253 -12.04 25.96 -17.80
N ILE A 254 -10.72 26.07 -17.73
CA ILE A 254 -10.02 26.50 -16.52
C ILE A 254 -10.41 27.91 -16.09
N ASN A 255 -10.46 28.87 -17.02
CA ASN A 255 -10.88 30.23 -16.72
C ASN A 255 -12.35 30.28 -16.26
N ARG A 256 -13.21 29.42 -16.84
CA ARG A 256 -14.63 29.35 -16.47
C ARG A 256 -14.81 28.77 -15.05
N ILE A 257 -14.14 27.70 -14.70
CA ILE A 257 -14.14 27.17 -13.33
C ILE A 257 -13.59 28.23 -12.35
N TRP A 258 -12.51 28.90 -12.73
CA TRP A 258 -11.91 29.98 -11.96
C TRP A 258 -12.91 31.13 -11.71
N ARG A 259 -13.67 31.52 -12.73
CA ARG A 259 -14.70 32.56 -12.64
C ARG A 259 -15.84 32.16 -11.72
N PHE A 260 -16.30 30.89 -11.84
CA PHE A 260 -17.30 30.34 -10.92
C PHE A 260 -16.83 30.47 -9.45
N MET A 261 -15.61 30.02 -9.13
CA MET A 261 -15.06 30.14 -7.78
C MET A 261 -14.94 31.59 -7.30
N ASP A 262 -14.61 32.51 -8.23
CA ASP A 262 -14.48 33.93 -7.90
C ASP A 262 -15.82 34.57 -7.50
N VAL A 263 -16.91 34.08 -8.06
CA VAL A 263 -18.26 34.56 -7.77
C VAL A 263 -18.92 33.84 -6.61
N SER A 264 -18.72 32.52 -6.50
CA SER A 264 -19.49 31.68 -5.57
C SER A 264 -18.83 31.49 -4.20
N ILE A 265 -17.50 31.63 -4.11
CA ILE A 265 -16.79 31.43 -2.85
C ILE A 265 -16.58 32.78 -2.14
N GLU A 266 -17.19 32.96 -0.98
CA GLU A 266 -17.06 34.19 -0.19
C GLU A 266 -15.75 34.26 0.59
N SER A 267 -15.29 33.13 1.16
CA SER A 267 -14.05 33.05 1.93
C SER A 267 -12.82 33.24 1.05
N LYS A 268 -11.99 34.23 1.37
CA LYS A 268 -10.78 34.54 0.61
C LYS A 268 -9.76 33.40 0.62
N SER A 269 -9.51 32.80 1.78
CA SER A 269 -8.54 31.69 1.92
C SER A 269 -8.99 30.43 1.18
N ASN A 270 -10.27 30.07 1.28
CA ASN A 270 -10.82 28.92 0.55
C ASN A 270 -10.79 29.12 -0.97
N LYS A 271 -11.12 30.36 -1.40
CA LYS A 271 -11.04 30.77 -2.80
C LYS A 271 -9.61 30.62 -3.35
N GLU A 272 -8.60 31.08 -2.63
CA GLU A 272 -7.21 30.99 -3.05
C GLU A 272 -6.73 29.53 -3.13
N MET A 273 -7.13 28.66 -2.19
CA MET A 273 -6.79 27.24 -2.19
C MET A 273 -7.45 26.51 -3.38
N ALA A 274 -8.74 26.66 -3.57
CA ALA A 274 -9.46 26.04 -4.70
C ALA A 274 -8.92 26.51 -6.05
N LYS A 275 -8.60 27.80 -6.20
CA LYS A 275 -7.96 28.35 -7.40
C LYS A 275 -6.57 27.75 -7.65
N ALA A 276 -5.76 27.56 -6.62
CA ALA A 276 -4.45 26.93 -6.76
C ALA A 276 -4.55 25.49 -7.28
N HIS A 277 -5.54 24.72 -6.83
CA HIS A 277 -5.81 23.37 -7.35
C HIS A 277 -6.17 23.38 -8.85
N VAL A 278 -7.06 24.28 -9.26
CA VAL A 278 -7.48 24.40 -10.67
C VAL A 278 -6.33 24.86 -11.57
N ASP A 279 -5.53 25.83 -11.13
CA ASP A 279 -4.39 26.33 -11.89
C ASP A 279 -3.31 25.23 -12.04
N TYR A 280 -3.06 24.45 -10.99
CA TYR A 280 -2.16 23.31 -11.03
C TYR A 280 -2.63 22.26 -12.05
N LEU A 281 -3.89 21.80 -11.95
CA LEU A 281 -4.46 20.80 -12.85
C LEU A 281 -4.47 21.29 -14.29
N GLY A 282 -4.87 22.54 -14.53
CA GLY A 282 -4.89 23.14 -15.85
C GLY A 282 -3.51 23.22 -16.48
N SER A 283 -2.52 23.64 -15.72
CA SER A 283 -1.12 23.70 -16.17
C SER A 283 -0.57 22.32 -16.50
N TRP A 284 -0.83 21.34 -15.64
CA TRP A 284 -0.37 19.97 -15.80
C TRP A 284 -1.01 19.29 -17.01
N LEU A 285 -2.34 19.32 -17.15
CA LEU A 285 -3.06 18.77 -18.31
C LEU A 285 -2.67 19.45 -19.63
N SER A 286 -2.35 20.76 -19.58
CA SER A 286 -1.92 21.50 -20.77
C SER A 286 -0.49 21.14 -21.18
N ALA A 287 0.42 20.93 -20.23
CA ALA A 287 1.80 20.50 -20.49
C ALA A 287 1.83 19.11 -21.12
N ASP A 288 1.08 18.17 -20.57
CA ASP A 288 1.00 16.80 -21.06
C ASP A 288 0.41 16.71 -22.49
N TYR A 289 -0.65 17.47 -22.77
CA TYR A 289 -1.20 17.58 -24.13
C TYR A 289 -0.22 18.17 -25.14
N SER A 290 0.56 19.17 -24.75
CA SER A 290 1.53 19.80 -25.64
C SER A 290 2.69 18.85 -25.98
N LEU A 291 3.08 17.97 -25.07
CA LEU A 291 4.09 16.91 -25.28
C LEU A 291 3.56 15.82 -26.21
N ALA A 292 2.33 15.37 -26.02
CA ALA A 292 1.68 14.38 -26.87
C ALA A 292 1.50 14.90 -28.32
N CYS A 293 1.16 16.17 -28.49
CA CYS A 293 1.01 16.81 -29.83
C CYS A 293 2.37 17.03 -30.53
N LYS A 294 3.49 17.10 -29.82
CA LYS A 294 4.82 17.29 -30.43
C LYS A 294 5.48 15.98 -30.88
N GLY A 295 4.77 14.84 -30.81
CA GLY A 295 5.30 13.53 -31.21
C GLY A 295 6.43 13.01 -30.29
N VAL A 296 6.70 13.69 -29.21
CA VAL A 296 7.51 13.19 -28.11
C VAL A 296 6.57 12.41 -27.23
N HIS A 297 6.64 11.07 -27.27
CA HIS A 297 5.93 10.21 -26.33
C HIS A 297 6.46 10.47 -24.92
N ALA A 298 5.90 11.45 -24.24
CA ALA A 298 6.00 11.52 -22.78
C ALA A 298 5.29 10.27 -22.27
N GLU A 299 6.06 9.31 -21.79
CA GLU A 299 5.49 8.10 -21.20
C GLU A 299 4.81 8.51 -19.89
N VAL A 300 3.49 8.63 -19.93
CA VAL A 300 2.67 8.75 -18.72
C VAL A 300 2.84 7.46 -17.92
N ASN A 301 3.26 7.56 -16.67
CA ASN A 301 3.27 6.43 -15.78
C ASN A 301 1.98 6.38 -14.94
N GLN A 302 1.67 5.19 -14.42
CA GLN A 302 0.46 4.97 -13.62
C GLN A 302 0.35 5.93 -12.42
N LEU A 303 1.48 6.20 -11.75
CA LEU A 303 1.50 7.07 -10.56
C LEU A 303 1.15 8.52 -10.91
N GLU A 304 1.60 9.02 -12.07
CA GLU A 304 1.25 10.37 -12.55
C GLU A 304 -0.23 10.49 -12.85
N ALA A 305 -0.80 9.53 -13.59
CA ALA A 305 -2.23 9.48 -13.86
C ALA A 305 -3.05 9.36 -12.56
N THR A 306 -2.61 8.51 -11.62
CA THR A 306 -3.25 8.37 -10.30
C THR A 306 -3.26 9.70 -9.54
N LYS A 307 -2.11 10.40 -9.47
CA LYS A 307 -2.02 11.71 -8.80
C LYS A 307 -3.00 12.73 -9.40
N ALA A 308 -3.12 12.78 -10.71
CA ALA A 308 -4.06 13.69 -11.35
C ALA A 308 -5.50 13.47 -10.91
N ILE A 309 -5.95 12.20 -10.87
CA ILE A 309 -7.30 11.86 -10.43
C ILE A 309 -7.51 12.24 -8.97
N PHE A 310 -6.54 11.99 -8.10
CA PHE A 310 -6.62 12.40 -6.69
C PHE A 310 -6.69 13.92 -6.53
N HIS A 311 -5.94 14.69 -7.33
CA HIS A 311 -6.04 16.16 -7.32
C HIS A 311 -7.41 16.64 -7.79
N ILE A 312 -8.02 15.98 -8.79
CA ILE A 312 -9.38 16.26 -9.21
C ILE A 312 -10.38 15.98 -8.09
N TYR A 313 -10.22 14.87 -7.38
CA TYR A 313 -11.06 14.56 -6.22
C TYR A 313 -11.00 15.65 -5.14
N LEU A 314 -9.80 16.09 -4.79
CA LEU A 314 -9.61 17.16 -3.80
C LEU A 314 -10.24 18.49 -4.29
N MET A 315 -10.02 18.84 -5.56
CA MET A 315 -10.64 20.02 -6.16
C MET A 315 -12.17 19.92 -6.15
N LEU A 316 -12.73 18.76 -6.49
CA LEU A 316 -14.18 18.55 -6.46
C LEU A 316 -14.73 18.67 -5.04
N ALA A 317 -14.04 18.11 -4.04
CA ALA A 317 -14.41 18.27 -2.63
C ALA A 317 -14.51 19.75 -2.26
N ASP A 318 -13.47 20.54 -2.59
CA ASP A 318 -13.46 21.99 -2.32
C ASP A 318 -14.59 22.74 -3.08
N LEU A 319 -14.84 22.38 -4.33
CA LEU A 319 -15.88 23.04 -5.14
C LEU A 319 -17.29 22.69 -4.70
N LEU A 320 -17.55 21.41 -4.42
CA LEU A 320 -18.89 20.91 -4.06
C LEU A 320 -19.36 21.47 -2.71
N ASP A 321 -18.44 21.79 -1.79
CA ASP A 321 -18.78 22.47 -0.53
C ASP A 321 -19.40 23.85 -0.72
N TYR A 322 -19.16 24.50 -1.86
CA TYR A 322 -19.71 25.82 -2.20
C TYR A 322 -20.89 25.77 -3.19
N LEU A 323 -21.26 24.57 -3.63
CA LEU A 323 -22.47 24.37 -4.43
C LEU A 323 -23.66 24.18 -3.49
N ASP A 324 -24.22 25.28 -3.00
CA ASP A 324 -25.54 25.25 -2.36
C ASP A 324 -26.59 24.82 -3.42
N PRO A 325 -27.38 23.74 -3.16
CA PRO A 325 -28.48 23.32 -4.04
C PRO A 325 -29.43 24.49 -4.44
N SER A 326 -29.55 25.50 -3.57
CA SER A 326 -30.31 26.71 -3.85
C SER A 326 -29.64 27.70 -4.81
N ALA A 327 -28.31 27.66 -4.97
CA ALA A 327 -27.55 28.56 -5.83
C ALA A 327 -27.54 28.08 -7.31
N VAL A 328 -27.53 26.77 -7.55
CA VAL A 328 -27.59 26.19 -8.91
C VAL A 328 -28.91 26.56 -9.64
N SER A 329 -30.00 26.69 -8.91
CA SER A 329 -31.29 27.09 -9.43
C SER A 329 -31.40 28.59 -9.81
N LYS A 330 -30.55 29.45 -9.23
CA LYS A 330 -30.57 30.90 -9.47
C LYS A 330 -29.72 31.39 -10.66
N ASN A 331 -28.72 30.61 -11.08
CA ASN A 331 -27.81 31.00 -12.16
C ASN A 331 -28.29 30.64 -13.57
N THR A 332 -29.50 30.11 -13.72
CA THR A 332 -30.12 29.83 -15.06
C THR A 332 -30.83 31.02 -15.71
N LYS A 333 -30.75 32.21 -15.10
CA LYS A 333 -31.24 33.44 -15.77
C LYS A 333 -30.11 34.46 -15.90
N PRO A 334 -29.70 34.86 -17.13
CA PRO A 334 -28.83 36.01 -17.28
C PRO A 334 -29.56 37.25 -16.75
N HIS A 335 -28.95 37.92 -15.75
CA HIS A 335 -29.40 39.24 -15.29
C HIS A 335 -29.12 40.23 -16.41
N ILE A 336 -30.11 40.41 -17.32
CA ILE A 336 -30.16 41.56 -18.19
C ILE A 336 -30.62 42.73 -17.32
N THR A 337 -29.66 43.49 -16.81
CA THR A 337 -29.94 44.79 -16.22
C THR A 337 -30.23 45.74 -17.40
N GLU A 338 -31.50 46.02 -17.63
CA GLU A 338 -31.89 47.18 -18.46
C GLU A 338 -31.29 48.43 -17.80
N VAL A 339 -30.32 49.02 -18.48
CA VAL A 339 -29.86 50.38 -18.19
C VAL A 339 -30.88 51.29 -18.81
N SER A 340 -31.78 51.88 -18.00
CA SER A 340 -32.61 53.01 -18.42
C SER A 340 -31.71 54.18 -18.77
N LEU A 341 -31.73 54.58 -20.03
CA LEU A 341 -31.27 55.87 -20.50
C LEU A 341 -32.30 56.91 -20.08
N ASP A 342 -31.92 57.81 -19.19
CA ASP A 342 -32.42 59.19 -19.10
C ASP A 342 -31.21 60.14 -19.08
#